data_de552ed700a515588a84051472468fa5
#
_entry.id   de552ed700a515588a84051472468fa5
#
_cell.length_a   1.000
_cell.length_b   1.000
_cell.length_c   1.000
_cell.angle_alpha   90.00
_cell.angle_beta   90.00
_cell.angle_gamma   90.00
#
_symmetry.space_group_name_H-M   'P 1'
#
loop_
_entity.id
_entity.type
_entity.pdbx_description
1 polymer ?
#
loop_
_entity_poly.entity_id
_entity_poly.type
_entity_poly.pdbx_seq_one_letter_code
_entity_poly.pdbx_strand_id
1 'polypeptide(L)'
;MVSVGHVNNTFGTINDVGRIIDIAHSHQIPVLIDGAQSIAHTPVDVQQLGADFFVFSGHKIYGPNGIGVVYGRRELLEKMQPWQGGGNMIKDVTIERTEYNVPPARFEAGTPNVADAIGLGAALDYVSHLGIRNIEHHEHQLTEYAREQLAQIPGLTIIGNPKQRVSVVSFVLDGIPVPEVGTLLGKEGIAVRAGHHCAQPALRALGYEMSVRPTFALYNTRDDVDKLVIAIKKILGR
;
A
#
# COMPACT_ATOMS: atom_id res chain seq x y z
N MET A 1 -15.74 -0.35 15.32
CA MET A 1 -15.11 -0.80 14.06
C MET A 1 -13.62 -1.01 14.30
N VAL A 2 -13.03 -2.09 13.79
CA VAL A 2 -11.58 -2.29 13.69
C VAL A 2 -11.13 -1.75 12.34
N SER A 3 -10.02 -1.00 12.29
CA SER A 3 -9.38 -0.57 11.05
C SER A 3 -7.92 -1.01 11.07
N VAL A 4 -7.48 -1.75 10.05
CA VAL A 4 -6.13 -2.33 10.01
C VAL A 4 -5.58 -2.36 8.59
N GLY A 5 -4.26 -2.09 8.44
CA GLY A 5 -3.57 -2.25 7.18
C GLY A 5 -3.38 -3.72 6.80
N HIS A 6 -3.68 -4.08 5.55
CA HIS A 6 -3.40 -5.42 5.04
C HIS A 6 -1.89 -5.66 4.93
N VAL A 7 -1.16 -4.68 4.41
CA VAL A 7 0.29 -4.73 4.24
C VAL A 7 0.93 -3.49 4.85
N ASN A 8 1.98 -3.71 5.63
CA ASN A 8 2.78 -2.62 6.19
C ASN A 8 3.65 -1.97 5.12
N ASN A 9 3.55 -0.66 4.98
CA ASN A 9 4.26 0.11 3.95
C ASN A 9 5.76 0.28 4.18
N THR A 10 6.26 -0.04 5.38
CA THR A 10 7.67 0.16 5.75
C THR A 10 8.47 -1.13 5.67
N PHE A 11 7.90 -2.23 6.16
CA PHE A 11 8.60 -3.52 6.25
C PHE A 11 8.08 -4.56 5.25
N GLY A 12 7.01 -4.22 4.52
CA GLY A 12 6.37 -5.14 3.59
C GLY A 12 5.58 -6.28 4.26
N THR A 13 5.45 -6.27 5.59
CA THR A 13 4.75 -7.33 6.31
C THR A 13 3.30 -7.46 5.87
N ILE A 14 2.89 -8.67 5.50
CA ILE A 14 1.49 -9.00 5.25
C ILE A 14 0.87 -9.42 6.58
N ASN A 15 -0.16 -8.69 7.02
CA ASN A 15 -0.89 -8.99 8.24
C ASN A 15 -1.92 -10.09 7.99
N ASP A 16 -2.12 -10.97 8.96
CA ASP A 16 -3.17 -11.99 8.95
C ASP A 16 -4.55 -11.34 9.22
N VAL A 17 -5.01 -10.60 8.22
CA VAL A 17 -6.27 -9.85 8.33
C VAL A 17 -7.50 -10.77 8.37
N GLY A 18 -7.42 -11.97 7.81
CA GLY A 18 -8.48 -12.97 7.92
C GLY A 18 -8.74 -13.32 9.39
N ARG A 19 -7.69 -13.65 10.13
CA ARG A 19 -7.81 -13.91 11.57
C ARG A 19 -8.31 -12.70 12.36
N ILE A 20 -7.90 -11.49 12.00
CA ILE A 20 -8.38 -10.27 12.65
C ILE A 20 -9.87 -10.07 12.39
N ILE A 21 -10.33 -10.33 11.17
CA ILE A 21 -11.75 -10.27 10.78
C ILE A 21 -12.55 -11.29 11.58
N ASP A 22 -12.12 -12.55 11.66
CA ASP A 22 -12.81 -13.60 12.40
C ASP A 22 -12.98 -13.24 13.89
N ILE A 23 -11.92 -12.72 14.52
CA ILE A 23 -11.97 -12.28 15.92
C ILE A 23 -12.96 -11.11 16.08
N ALA A 24 -12.87 -10.09 15.22
CA ALA A 24 -13.75 -8.93 15.31
C ALA A 24 -15.22 -9.31 15.08
N HIS A 25 -15.49 -10.15 14.09
CA HIS A 25 -16.84 -10.64 13.77
C HIS A 25 -17.43 -11.50 14.89
N SER A 26 -16.61 -12.29 15.62
CA SER A 26 -17.09 -13.02 16.80
C SER A 26 -17.63 -12.10 17.91
N HIS A 27 -17.23 -10.83 17.88
CA HIS A 27 -17.73 -9.75 18.75
C HIS A 27 -18.69 -8.78 18.04
N GLN A 28 -19.17 -9.12 16.85
CA GLN A 28 -20.07 -8.29 16.04
C GLN A 28 -19.47 -6.90 15.69
N ILE A 29 -18.15 -6.81 15.59
CA ILE A 29 -17.42 -5.59 15.28
C ILE A 29 -17.06 -5.59 13.79
N PRO A 30 -17.52 -4.60 12.98
CA PRO A 30 -17.14 -4.49 11.59
C PRO A 30 -15.67 -4.13 11.40
N VAL A 31 -15.08 -4.59 10.28
CA VAL A 31 -13.66 -4.43 9.97
C VAL A 31 -13.47 -3.70 8.65
N LEU A 32 -12.62 -2.66 8.69
CA LEU A 32 -12.10 -1.97 7.52
C LEU A 32 -10.66 -2.39 7.28
N ILE A 33 -10.38 -2.86 6.08
CA ILE A 33 -9.03 -3.21 5.63
C ILE A 33 -8.47 -2.09 4.75
N ASP A 34 -7.35 -1.50 5.17
CA ASP A 34 -6.56 -0.63 4.32
C ASP A 34 -5.70 -1.50 3.38
N GLY A 35 -6.15 -1.59 2.14
CA GLY A 35 -5.51 -2.33 1.06
C GLY A 35 -4.55 -1.50 0.21
N ALA A 36 -4.21 -0.29 0.63
CA ALA A 36 -3.40 0.64 -0.16
C ALA A 36 -2.04 0.09 -0.61
N GLN A 37 -1.46 -0.82 0.16
CA GLN A 37 -0.23 -1.52 -0.22
C GLN A 37 -0.50 -2.89 -0.86
N SER A 38 -1.53 -3.61 -0.43
CA SER A 38 -1.77 -4.97 -0.94
C SER A 38 -2.29 -5.01 -2.37
N ILE A 39 -3.09 -4.00 -2.77
CA ILE A 39 -3.85 -4.03 -4.03
C ILE A 39 -2.98 -4.22 -5.28
N ALA A 40 -1.73 -3.77 -5.25
CA ALA A 40 -0.80 -3.89 -6.37
C ALA A 40 0.11 -5.13 -6.30
N HIS A 41 0.19 -5.79 -5.14
CA HIS A 41 1.20 -6.81 -4.87
C HIS A 41 0.63 -8.21 -4.63
N THR A 42 -0.67 -8.32 -4.31
CA THR A 42 -1.29 -9.60 -3.96
C THR A 42 -2.75 -9.64 -4.42
N PRO A 43 -3.27 -10.82 -4.81
CA PRO A 43 -4.67 -10.95 -5.15
C PRO A 43 -5.58 -10.59 -3.96
N VAL A 44 -6.61 -9.81 -4.22
CA VAL A 44 -7.62 -9.46 -3.23
C VAL A 44 -9.00 -9.83 -3.73
N ASP A 45 -9.66 -10.72 -3.01
CA ASP A 45 -11.09 -11.01 -3.14
C ASP A 45 -11.77 -10.58 -1.84
N VAL A 46 -12.51 -9.48 -1.89
CA VAL A 46 -13.14 -8.88 -0.71
C VAL A 46 -14.24 -9.76 -0.12
N GLN A 47 -14.88 -10.62 -0.92
CA GLN A 47 -15.89 -11.56 -0.45
C GLN A 47 -15.25 -12.73 0.27
N GLN A 48 -14.20 -13.32 -0.32
CA GLN A 48 -13.43 -14.41 0.29
C GLN A 48 -12.72 -13.93 1.56
N LEU A 49 -12.19 -12.69 1.55
CA LEU A 49 -11.56 -12.07 2.73
C LEU A 49 -12.56 -11.84 3.86
N GLY A 50 -13.83 -11.63 3.53
CA GLY A 50 -14.89 -11.36 4.50
C GLY A 50 -14.85 -9.92 5.07
N ALA A 51 -14.09 -9.01 4.47
CA ALA A 51 -14.00 -7.62 4.93
C ALA A 51 -15.34 -6.91 4.82
N ASP A 52 -15.66 -6.06 5.80
CA ASP A 52 -16.85 -5.20 5.75
C ASP A 52 -16.60 -3.95 4.89
N PHE A 53 -15.37 -3.45 4.96
CA PHE A 53 -14.88 -2.37 4.11
C PHE A 53 -13.46 -2.69 3.64
N PHE A 54 -13.15 -2.28 2.41
CA PHE A 54 -11.80 -2.35 1.84
C PHE A 54 -11.51 -1.07 1.09
N VAL A 55 -10.34 -0.45 1.33
CA VAL A 55 -9.99 0.85 0.74
C VAL A 55 -8.62 0.81 0.07
N PHE A 56 -8.48 1.50 -1.06
CA PHE A 56 -7.18 1.70 -1.70
C PHE A 56 -7.13 2.97 -2.53
N SER A 57 -5.90 3.41 -2.86
CA SER A 57 -5.63 4.55 -3.74
C SER A 57 -5.21 4.09 -5.13
N GLY A 58 -5.74 4.74 -6.17
CA GLY A 58 -5.49 4.38 -7.57
C GLY A 58 -4.02 4.48 -7.98
N HIS A 59 -3.29 5.50 -7.51
CA HIS A 59 -1.87 5.68 -7.85
C HIS A 59 -0.95 4.56 -7.33
N LYS A 60 -1.42 3.73 -6.40
CA LYS A 60 -0.63 2.59 -5.90
C LYS A 60 -0.80 1.31 -6.71
N ILE A 61 -1.81 1.28 -7.59
CA ILE A 61 -2.02 0.20 -8.55
C ILE A 61 -1.84 0.70 -9.99
N TYR A 62 -0.80 1.50 -10.22
CA TYR A 62 -0.42 2.05 -11.54
C TYR A 62 -1.45 2.99 -12.15
N GLY A 63 -2.50 3.37 -11.43
CA GLY A 63 -3.53 4.32 -11.84
C GLY A 63 -3.13 5.77 -11.56
N PRO A 64 -3.96 6.74 -11.94
CA PRO A 64 -3.71 8.15 -11.72
C PRO A 64 -3.78 8.55 -10.24
N ASN A 65 -3.22 9.72 -9.93
CA ASN A 65 -3.40 10.39 -8.64
C ASN A 65 -4.84 10.96 -8.55
N GLY A 66 -5.33 11.17 -7.33
CA GLY A 66 -6.61 11.85 -7.12
C GLY A 66 -7.86 10.97 -7.20
N ILE A 67 -7.69 9.65 -7.36
CA ILE A 67 -8.76 8.66 -7.33
C ILE A 67 -8.44 7.53 -6.35
N GLY A 68 -9.46 7.00 -5.71
CA GLY A 68 -9.39 5.82 -4.85
C GLY A 68 -10.73 5.11 -4.81
N VAL A 69 -10.75 3.93 -4.24
CA VAL A 69 -11.93 3.07 -4.16
C VAL A 69 -12.20 2.70 -2.72
N VAL A 70 -13.48 2.76 -2.34
CA VAL A 70 -14.01 2.18 -1.12
C VAL A 70 -15.00 1.08 -1.50
N TYR A 71 -14.68 -0.16 -1.17
CA TYR A 71 -15.66 -1.23 -1.11
C TYR A 71 -16.32 -1.22 0.27
N GLY A 72 -17.62 -1.44 0.33
CA GLY A 72 -18.35 -1.62 1.57
C GLY A 72 -19.52 -2.57 1.38
N ARG A 73 -19.81 -3.38 2.39
CA ARG A 73 -21.03 -4.22 2.41
C ARG A 73 -22.25 -3.33 2.34
N ARG A 74 -23.18 -3.66 1.42
CA ARG A 74 -24.36 -2.84 1.15
C ARG A 74 -25.17 -2.57 2.41
N GLU A 75 -25.40 -3.58 3.22
CA GLU A 75 -26.21 -3.48 4.47
C GLU A 75 -25.60 -2.55 5.52
N LEU A 76 -24.27 -2.35 5.48
CA LEU A 76 -23.57 -1.39 6.34
C LEU A 76 -23.63 0.02 5.73
N LEU A 77 -23.37 0.15 4.43
CA LEU A 77 -23.46 1.42 3.72
C LEU A 77 -24.87 2.03 3.79
N GLU A 78 -25.92 1.23 3.71
CA GLU A 78 -27.31 1.69 3.83
C GLU A 78 -27.64 2.29 5.21
N LYS A 79 -26.96 1.86 6.26
CA LYS A 79 -27.11 2.38 7.63
C LYS A 79 -26.26 3.62 7.90
N MET A 80 -25.25 3.90 7.06
CA MET A 80 -24.35 5.03 7.26
C MET A 80 -24.95 6.34 6.75
N GLN A 81 -24.68 7.40 7.50
CA GLN A 81 -24.95 8.77 7.04
C GLN A 81 -23.80 9.23 6.13
N PRO A 82 -24.09 10.05 5.12
CA PRO A 82 -23.05 10.62 4.29
C PRO A 82 -22.18 11.58 5.10
N TRP A 83 -20.89 11.57 4.78
CA TRP A 83 -19.89 12.46 5.37
C TRP A 83 -19.97 13.90 4.81
N GLN A 84 -20.32 14.03 3.52
CA GLN A 84 -20.40 15.29 2.79
C GLN A 84 -21.81 15.52 2.28
N GLY A 85 -22.15 16.77 1.95
CA GLY A 85 -23.36 17.15 1.20
C GLY A 85 -22.98 17.69 -0.17
N GLY A 86 -23.83 17.45 -1.19
CA GLY A 86 -23.62 17.97 -2.53
C GLY A 86 -24.59 17.41 -3.57
N GLY A 87 -24.43 17.83 -4.82
CA GLY A 87 -25.21 17.31 -5.95
C GLY A 87 -25.00 15.81 -6.15
N ASN A 88 -25.87 15.18 -6.92
CA ASN A 88 -25.91 13.75 -7.28
C ASN A 88 -26.20 12.77 -6.13
N MET A 89 -25.89 13.10 -4.89
CA MET A 89 -26.08 12.23 -3.74
C MET A 89 -27.43 12.35 -3.07
N ILE A 90 -28.27 13.29 -3.50
CA ILE A 90 -29.57 13.59 -2.92
C ILE A 90 -30.69 13.07 -3.82
N LYS A 91 -31.82 12.70 -3.21
CA LYS A 91 -33.07 12.37 -3.87
C LYS A 91 -34.05 13.52 -3.76
N ASP A 92 -34.16 14.15 -2.60
CA ASP A 92 -34.99 15.28 -2.30
C ASP A 92 -34.37 16.18 -1.23
N VAL A 93 -34.53 17.49 -1.34
CA VAL A 93 -34.02 18.47 -0.36
C VAL A 93 -35.06 19.56 -0.12
N THR A 94 -35.35 19.79 1.15
CA THR A 94 -36.06 20.99 1.64
C THR A 94 -35.17 21.74 2.63
N ILE A 95 -35.65 22.87 3.13
CA ILE A 95 -34.92 23.60 4.19
C ILE A 95 -34.82 22.75 5.47
N GLU A 96 -35.85 21.94 5.74
CA GLU A 96 -35.97 21.19 6.99
C GLU A 96 -35.30 19.82 6.92
N ARG A 97 -35.12 19.22 5.72
CA ARG A 97 -34.60 17.87 5.57
C ARG A 97 -33.93 17.62 4.24
N THR A 98 -33.02 16.62 4.25
CA THR A 98 -32.42 16.03 3.06
C THR A 98 -32.73 14.55 3.00
N GLU A 99 -33.26 14.07 1.89
CA GLU A 99 -33.40 12.66 1.57
C GLU A 99 -32.26 12.29 0.60
N TYR A 100 -31.38 11.36 1.04
CA TYR A 100 -30.24 10.90 0.27
C TYR A 100 -30.58 9.74 -0.65
N ASN A 101 -29.83 9.62 -1.74
CA ASN A 101 -29.87 8.47 -2.61
C ASN A 101 -29.38 7.20 -1.89
N VAL A 102 -29.55 6.05 -2.54
CA VAL A 102 -28.96 4.79 -2.09
C VAL A 102 -27.45 4.76 -2.37
N PRO A 103 -26.67 3.94 -1.63
CA PRO A 103 -25.28 3.68 -2.01
C PRO A 103 -25.17 3.12 -3.44
N PRO A 104 -24.09 3.44 -4.21
CA PRO A 104 -22.94 4.28 -3.83
C PRO A 104 -23.18 5.78 -3.90
N ALA A 105 -24.19 6.26 -4.67
CA ALA A 105 -24.43 7.69 -4.94
C ALA A 105 -24.56 8.55 -3.66
N ARG A 106 -25.08 7.97 -2.57
CA ARG A 106 -25.17 8.63 -1.26
C ARG A 106 -23.82 9.19 -0.75
N PHE A 107 -22.70 8.62 -1.16
CA PHE A 107 -21.36 8.97 -0.68
C PHE A 107 -20.51 9.72 -1.71
N GLU A 108 -21.06 9.99 -2.89
CA GLU A 108 -20.37 10.62 -4.01
C GLU A 108 -20.94 12.01 -4.29
N ALA A 109 -20.39 13.02 -3.60
CA ALA A 109 -20.87 14.38 -3.65
C ALA A 109 -20.34 15.13 -4.89
N GLY A 110 -21.26 15.67 -5.70
CA GLY A 110 -20.95 16.52 -6.85
C GLY A 110 -20.50 15.74 -8.09
N THR A 111 -19.89 16.46 -9.03
CA THR A 111 -19.31 15.84 -10.24
C THR A 111 -18.05 15.06 -9.87
N PRO A 112 -17.99 13.74 -10.14
CA PRO A 112 -16.84 12.93 -9.77
C PRO A 112 -15.63 13.22 -10.64
N ASN A 113 -14.46 12.72 -10.22
CA ASN A 113 -13.23 12.76 -11.02
C ASN A 113 -13.29 11.74 -12.16
N VAL A 114 -14.00 12.08 -13.23
CA VAL A 114 -14.29 11.17 -14.36
C VAL A 114 -13.03 10.73 -15.07
N ALA A 115 -12.08 11.65 -15.32
CA ALA A 115 -10.86 11.35 -16.06
C ALA A 115 -10.00 10.30 -15.33
N ASP A 116 -9.82 10.48 -14.03
CA ASP A 116 -9.00 9.54 -13.24
C ASP A 116 -9.73 8.21 -12.99
N ALA A 117 -11.09 8.22 -12.94
CA ALA A 117 -11.85 6.98 -12.86
C ALA A 117 -11.66 6.11 -14.11
N ILE A 118 -11.68 6.72 -15.31
CA ILE A 118 -11.38 6.03 -16.57
C ILE A 118 -9.93 5.55 -16.59
N GLY A 119 -8.99 6.41 -16.16
CA GLY A 119 -7.57 6.05 -16.07
C GLY A 119 -7.29 4.91 -15.09
N LEU A 120 -8.00 4.88 -13.96
CA LEU A 120 -7.91 3.75 -13.01
C LEU A 120 -8.47 2.47 -13.63
N GLY A 121 -9.59 2.55 -14.36
CA GLY A 121 -10.13 1.40 -15.11
C GLY A 121 -9.10 0.80 -16.05
N ALA A 122 -8.43 1.63 -16.87
CA ALA A 122 -7.38 1.18 -17.78
C ALA A 122 -6.18 0.54 -17.04
N ALA A 123 -5.79 1.08 -15.87
CA ALA A 123 -4.73 0.50 -15.06
C ALA A 123 -5.12 -0.89 -14.49
N LEU A 124 -6.37 -1.04 -14.04
CA LEU A 124 -6.90 -2.31 -13.56
C LEU A 124 -6.96 -3.37 -14.67
N ASP A 125 -7.37 -2.98 -15.88
CA ASP A 125 -7.36 -3.86 -17.05
C ASP A 125 -5.93 -4.31 -17.39
N TYR A 126 -4.96 -3.40 -17.36
CA TYR A 126 -3.54 -3.70 -17.57
C TYR A 126 -3.00 -4.71 -16.55
N VAL A 127 -3.22 -4.46 -15.27
CA VAL A 127 -2.79 -5.36 -14.18
C VAL A 127 -3.47 -6.73 -14.30
N SER A 128 -4.77 -6.74 -14.63
CA SER A 128 -5.54 -7.97 -14.83
C SER A 128 -5.03 -8.78 -16.02
N HIS A 129 -4.63 -8.11 -17.11
CA HIS A 129 -4.05 -8.76 -18.29
C HIS A 129 -2.69 -9.41 -17.99
N LEU A 130 -1.84 -8.75 -17.22
CA LEU A 130 -0.56 -9.34 -16.75
C LEU A 130 -0.80 -10.50 -15.76
N GLY A 131 -1.87 -10.41 -14.99
CA GLY A 131 -2.21 -11.32 -13.91
C GLY A 131 -1.51 -11.00 -12.60
N ILE A 132 -2.27 -10.60 -11.60
CA ILE A 132 -1.74 -10.17 -10.30
C ILE A 132 -0.88 -11.26 -9.62
N ARG A 133 -1.17 -12.55 -9.83
CA ARG A 133 -0.33 -13.65 -9.31
C ARG A 133 1.04 -13.73 -9.99
N ASN A 134 1.14 -13.35 -11.27
CA ASN A 134 2.41 -13.29 -11.99
C ASN A 134 3.25 -12.12 -11.45
N ILE A 135 2.60 -10.98 -11.17
CA ILE A 135 3.24 -9.81 -10.55
C ILE A 135 3.76 -10.17 -9.17
N GLU A 136 2.91 -10.74 -8.31
CA GLU A 136 3.29 -11.21 -6.97
C GLU A 136 4.49 -12.14 -7.01
N HIS A 137 4.49 -13.13 -7.89
CA HIS A 137 5.59 -14.08 -8.05
C HIS A 137 6.90 -13.41 -8.48
N HIS A 138 6.83 -12.55 -9.50
CA HIS A 138 7.98 -11.79 -9.99
C HIS A 138 8.58 -10.89 -8.91
N GLU A 139 7.75 -10.12 -8.25
CA GLU A 139 8.17 -9.21 -7.19
C GLU A 139 8.74 -9.96 -5.98
N HIS A 140 8.16 -11.12 -5.64
CA HIS A 140 8.69 -11.97 -4.58
C HIS A 140 10.10 -12.47 -4.91
N GLN A 141 10.34 -12.97 -6.12
CA GLN A 141 11.67 -13.41 -6.56
C GLN A 141 12.70 -12.28 -6.50
N LEU A 142 12.34 -11.07 -6.96
CA LEU A 142 13.23 -9.92 -6.89
C LEU A 142 13.52 -9.51 -5.44
N THR A 143 12.53 -9.57 -4.57
CA THR A 143 12.67 -9.20 -3.15
C THR A 143 13.59 -10.16 -2.42
N GLU A 144 13.43 -11.46 -2.62
CA GLU A 144 14.31 -12.45 -2.00
C GLU A 144 15.75 -12.29 -2.53
N TYR A 145 15.92 -12.13 -3.83
CA TYR A 145 17.24 -11.85 -4.42
C TYR A 145 17.87 -10.57 -3.82
N ALA A 146 17.11 -9.49 -3.73
CA ALA A 146 17.60 -8.24 -3.14
C ALA A 146 18.00 -8.41 -1.66
N ARG A 147 17.21 -9.13 -0.88
CA ARG A 147 17.52 -9.40 0.53
C ARG A 147 18.77 -10.24 0.69
N GLU A 148 18.95 -11.28 -0.14
CA GLU A 148 20.15 -12.10 -0.15
C GLU A 148 21.41 -11.27 -0.46
N GLN A 149 21.36 -10.43 -1.48
CA GLN A 149 22.48 -9.57 -1.87
C GLN A 149 22.79 -8.49 -0.82
N LEU A 150 21.76 -7.82 -0.31
CA LEU A 150 21.92 -6.77 0.71
C LEU A 150 22.43 -7.32 2.04
N ALA A 151 22.00 -8.51 2.44
CA ALA A 151 22.46 -9.16 3.67
C ALA A 151 23.98 -9.50 3.67
N GLN A 152 24.61 -9.57 2.49
CA GLN A 152 26.03 -9.82 2.34
C GLN A 152 26.89 -8.56 2.49
N ILE A 153 26.29 -7.38 2.58
CA ILE A 153 27.02 -6.10 2.66
C ILE A 153 27.35 -5.82 4.13
N PRO A 154 28.64 -5.87 4.54
CA PRO A 154 29.02 -5.50 5.90
C PRO A 154 28.68 -4.04 6.20
N GLY A 155 28.07 -3.77 7.36
CA GLY A 155 27.61 -2.44 7.73
C GLY A 155 26.23 -2.08 7.19
N LEU A 156 25.52 -3.03 6.55
CA LEU A 156 24.11 -2.90 6.21
C LEU A 156 23.26 -3.76 7.14
N THR A 157 22.24 -3.17 7.75
CA THR A 157 21.26 -3.89 8.55
C THR A 157 19.89 -3.81 7.92
N ILE A 158 19.31 -4.95 7.51
CA ILE A 158 17.94 -5.04 7.04
C ILE A 158 17.00 -4.98 8.24
N ILE A 159 16.00 -4.08 8.19
CA ILE A 159 15.04 -3.90 9.26
C ILE A 159 13.81 -4.78 9.00
N GLY A 160 13.51 -5.63 9.98
CA GLY A 160 12.37 -6.55 9.92
C GLY A 160 12.67 -7.82 9.10
N ASN A 161 12.03 -8.90 9.54
CA ASN A 161 12.10 -10.20 8.86
C ASN A 161 10.74 -10.91 8.93
N PRO A 162 9.69 -10.36 8.30
CA PRO A 162 8.37 -10.98 8.33
C PRO A 162 8.37 -12.30 7.54
N LYS A 163 7.57 -13.27 7.99
CA LYS A 163 7.41 -14.57 7.29
C LYS A 163 6.74 -14.41 5.93
N GLN A 164 5.75 -13.49 5.86
CA GLN A 164 5.05 -13.14 4.62
C GLN A 164 5.27 -11.66 4.34
N ARG A 165 5.69 -11.35 3.12
CA ARG A 165 6.05 -9.99 2.73
C ARG A 165 5.74 -9.70 1.27
N VAL A 166 5.51 -8.42 0.99
CA VAL A 166 5.53 -7.87 -0.36
C VAL A 166 6.92 -7.32 -0.70
N SER A 167 7.09 -6.80 -1.89
CA SER A 167 8.34 -6.32 -2.51
C SER A 167 8.97 -5.06 -1.88
N VAL A 168 8.94 -4.98 -0.57
CA VAL A 168 9.51 -3.87 0.23
C VAL A 168 10.67 -4.38 1.07
N VAL A 169 11.81 -3.68 1.00
CA VAL A 169 12.95 -3.92 1.87
C VAL A 169 13.33 -2.62 2.56
N SER A 170 13.46 -2.64 3.89
CA SER A 170 13.97 -1.49 4.65
C SER A 170 15.32 -1.79 5.24
N PHE A 171 16.26 -0.85 5.16
CA PHE A 171 17.60 -1.03 5.73
C PHE A 171 18.18 0.29 6.25
N VAL A 172 19.25 0.17 7.03
CA VAL A 172 20.14 1.26 7.42
C VAL A 172 21.59 0.89 7.11
N LEU A 173 22.46 1.90 7.01
CA LEU A 173 23.91 1.74 6.89
C LEU A 173 24.59 2.25 8.15
N ASP A 174 25.58 1.52 8.66
CA ASP A 174 26.33 1.93 9.83
C ASP A 174 27.10 3.24 9.56
N GLY A 175 26.97 4.18 10.47
CA GLY A 175 27.72 5.43 10.44
C GLY A 175 27.25 6.45 9.39
N ILE A 176 26.25 6.16 8.57
CA ILE A 176 25.74 7.09 7.55
C ILE A 176 24.27 7.41 7.83
N PRO A 177 23.89 8.69 8.02
CA PRO A 177 22.50 9.08 8.23
C PRO A 177 21.59 8.69 7.07
N VAL A 178 20.40 8.20 7.37
CA VAL A 178 19.42 7.74 6.36
C VAL A 178 19.13 8.76 5.25
N PRO A 179 18.92 10.07 5.54
CA PRO A 179 18.71 11.06 4.48
C PRO A 179 19.91 11.22 3.55
N GLU A 180 21.14 11.07 4.08
CA GLU A 180 22.37 11.13 3.32
C GLU A 180 22.49 9.93 2.37
N VAL A 181 22.20 8.71 2.85
CA VAL A 181 22.16 7.50 2.02
C VAL A 181 21.19 7.68 0.85
N GLY A 182 19.97 8.20 1.12
CA GLY A 182 19.01 8.49 0.06
C GLY A 182 19.51 9.47 -0.98
N THR A 183 20.21 10.52 -0.54
CA THR A 183 20.82 11.53 -1.42
C THR A 183 21.94 10.93 -2.27
N LEU A 184 22.81 10.12 -1.68
CA LEU A 184 23.92 9.47 -2.37
C LEU A 184 23.43 8.45 -3.40
N LEU A 185 22.45 7.62 -3.05
CA LEU A 185 21.80 6.70 -4.00
C LEU A 185 21.15 7.44 -5.16
N GLY A 186 20.47 8.57 -4.89
CA GLY A 186 19.89 9.41 -5.92
C GLY A 186 20.93 9.95 -6.91
N LYS A 187 22.16 10.29 -6.46
CA LYS A 187 23.27 10.70 -7.33
C LYS A 187 23.79 9.56 -8.23
N GLU A 188 23.63 8.31 -7.78
CA GLU A 188 23.96 7.12 -8.58
C GLU A 188 22.79 6.68 -9.48
N GLY A 189 21.70 7.47 -9.57
CA GLY A 189 20.52 7.16 -10.38
C GLY A 189 19.57 6.13 -9.76
N ILE A 190 19.72 5.83 -8.47
CA ILE A 190 18.89 4.86 -7.75
C ILE A 190 17.79 5.59 -6.96
N ALA A 191 16.54 5.42 -7.37
CA ALA A 191 15.40 5.99 -6.69
C ALA A 191 14.96 5.11 -5.50
N VAL A 192 15.15 5.60 -4.28
CA VAL A 192 14.68 4.98 -3.04
C VAL A 192 13.95 6.01 -2.19
N ARG A 193 13.11 5.54 -1.28
CA ARG A 193 12.56 6.42 -0.25
C ARG A 193 13.43 6.35 1.01
N ALA A 194 13.84 7.51 1.51
CA ALA A 194 14.59 7.65 2.77
C ALA A 194 13.76 8.48 3.77
N GLY A 195 13.62 8.02 5.01
CA GLY A 195 12.87 8.70 6.06
C GLY A 195 12.09 7.75 6.97
N HIS A 196 11.05 8.30 7.62
CA HIS A 196 10.22 7.54 8.58
C HIS A 196 9.00 6.84 7.97
N HIS A 197 8.74 7.01 6.68
CA HIS A 197 7.69 6.33 5.89
C HIS A 197 6.26 6.48 6.47
N CYS A 198 5.97 7.54 7.23
CA CYS A 198 4.73 7.73 8.00
C CYS A 198 4.47 6.59 9.03
N ALA A 199 5.53 5.94 9.52
CA ALA A 199 5.48 4.76 10.37
C ALA A 199 6.44 4.88 11.58
N GLN A 200 6.62 6.07 12.12
CA GLN A 200 7.54 6.33 13.25
C GLN A 200 7.34 5.39 14.44
N PRO A 201 6.10 5.12 14.92
CA PRO A 201 5.92 4.19 16.03
C PRO A 201 6.44 2.78 15.73
N ALA A 202 6.23 2.29 14.50
CA ALA A 202 6.67 0.96 14.10
C ALA A 202 8.20 0.87 13.97
N LEU A 203 8.84 1.91 13.41
CA LEU A 203 10.30 2.00 13.35
C LEU A 203 10.92 2.08 14.75
N ARG A 204 10.36 2.93 15.63
CA ARG A 204 10.82 3.08 17.03
C ARG A 204 10.70 1.80 17.83
N ALA A 205 9.65 1.03 17.63
CA ALA A 205 9.48 -0.28 18.26
C ALA A 205 10.60 -1.27 17.89
N LEU A 206 11.28 -1.06 16.75
CA LEU A 206 12.44 -1.82 16.31
C LEU A 206 13.78 -1.11 16.59
N GLY A 207 13.77 0.04 17.28
CA GLY A 207 14.98 0.79 17.64
C GLY A 207 15.49 1.75 16.56
N TYR A 208 14.67 2.10 15.57
CA TYR A 208 15.04 2.98 14.47
C TYR A 208 14.15 4.21 14.38
N GLU A 209 14.70 5.35 13.95
CA GLU A 209 13.90 6.55 13.64
C GLU A 209 13.53 6.64 12.16
N MET A 210 14.39 6.15 11.28
CA MET A 210 14.26 6.22 9.83
C MET A 210 14.86 4.98 9.17
N SER A 211 14.50 4.74 7.91
CA SER A 211 15.14 3.74 7.07
C SER A 211 15.22 4.18 5.61
N VAL A 212 16.12 3.54 4.86
CA VAL A 212 16.13 3.57 3.40
C VAL A 212 15.27 2.41 2.91
N ARG A 213 14.36 2.68 1.98
CA ARG A 213 13.36 1.71 1.52
C ARG A 213 13.31 1.63 0.00
N PRO A 214 14.04 0.72 -0.64
CA PRO A 214 13.74 0.27 -1.99
C PRO A 214 12.41 -0.52 -2.02
N THR A 215 11.71 -0.42 -3.13
CA THR A 215 10.50 -1.19 -3.42
C THR A 215 10.62 -1.67 -4.86
N PHE A 216 10.38 -2.95 -5.09
CA PHE A 216 10.44 -3.54 -6.42
C PHE A 216 9.01 -3.72 -6.96
N ALA A 217 8.81 -3.39 -8.22
CA ALA A 217 7.52 -3.46 -8.89
C ALA A 217 7.64 -4.32 -10.15
N LEU A 218 6.51 -4.55 -10.80
CA LEU A 218 6.40 -5.38 -12.00
C LEU A 218 7.40 -5.05 -13.13
N TYR A 219 7.93 -3.82 -13.15
CA TYR A 219 8.86 -3.33 -14.18
C TYR A 219 10.34 -3.41 -13.77
N ASN A 220 10.65 -3.77 -12.51
CA ASN A 220 12.03 -3.90 -12.07
C ASN A 220 12.63 -5.27 -12.46
N THR A 221 13.95 -5.30 -12.53
CA THR A 221 14.75 -6.45 -12.92
C THR A 221 15.83 -6.79 -11.88
N ARG A 222 16.51 -7.92 -12.05
CA ARG A 222 17.69 -8.25 -11.22
C ARG A 222 18.82 -7.24 -11.42
N ASP A 223 18.98 -6.69 -12.62
CA ASP A 223 19.96 -5.65 -12.91
C ASP A 223 19.74 -4.38 -12.06
N ASP A 224 18.47 -4.02 -11.78
CA ASP A 224 18.17 -2.91 -10.87
C ASP A 224 18.60 -3.21 -9.43
N VAL A 225 18.45 -4.45 -8.98
CA VAL A 225 18.95 -4.90 -7.68
C VAL A 225 20.47 -4.84 -7.63
N ASP A 226 21.14 -5.33 -8.67
CA ASP A 226 22.61 -5.33 -8.77
C ASP A 226 23.17 -3.91 -8.76
N LYS A 227 22.55 -2.99 -9.49
CA LYS A 227 22.89 -1.55 -9.46
C LYS A 227 22.74 -0.95 -8.07
N LEU A 228 21.65 -1.27 -7.35
CA LEU A 228 21.45 -0.84 -5.97
C LEU A 228 22.60 -1.35 -5.07
N VAL A 229 22.96 -2.62 -5.19
CA VAL A 229 24.05 -3.24 -4.40
C VAL A 229 25.39 -2.58 -4.69
N ILE A 230 25.71 -2.34 -5.98
CA ILE A 230 26.93 -1.67 -6.41
C ILE A 230 26.99 -0.25 -5.83
N ALA A 231 25.90 0.51 -5.94
CA ALA A 231 25.82 1.87 -5.41
C ALA A 231 26.02 1.92 -3.89
N ILE A 232 25.42 0.97 -3.15
CA ILE A 232 25.60 0.88 -1.69
C ILE A 232 27.06 0.56 -1.34
N LYS A 233 27.69 -0.42 -2.03
CA LYS A 233 29.13 -0.72 -1.82
C LYS A 233 30.03 0.48 -2.08
N LYS A 234 29.76 1.23 -3.14
CA LYS A 234 30.47 2.47 -3.46
C LYS A 234 30.32 3.54 -2.37
N ILE A 235 29.12 3.70 -1.81
CA ILE A 235 28.85 4.62 -0.68
C ILE A 235 29.65 4.23 0.55
N LEU A 236 29.82 2.93 0.81
CA LEU A 236 30.62 2.39 1.91
C LEU A 236 32.14 2.37 1.63
N GLY A 237 32.61 2.87 0.47
CA GLY A 237 34.03 2.87 0.10
C GLY A 237 34.58 1.49 -0.25
N ARG A 238 33.77 0.63 -0.82
CA ARG A 238 34.09 -0.78 -1.12
C ARG A 238 33.86 -1.13 -2.58
#